data_db0d17aca818ea48206a1b1aadcf5b0d
#
_entry.id   db0d17aca818ea48206a1b1aadcf5b0d
#
_cell.length_a   1.000
_cell.length_b   1.000
_cell.length_c   1.000
_cell.angle_alpha   90.00
_cell.angle_beta   90.00
_cell.angle_gamma   90.00
#
_symmetry.space_group_name_H-M   'P 1'
#
loop_
_entity.id
_entity.type
_entity.pdbx_description
1 polymer ?
#
loop_
_entity_poly.entity_id
_entity_poly.type
_entity_poly.pdbx_seq_one_letter_code
_entity_poly.pdbx_strand_id
1 'polypeptide(L)'
;MAKIETRTEPMVLNMGPHHPSMHGVLRLIVTLDGEDVIDCEPVIGYLHRGMEKIAENRTNVMYVPYVSRWDYAAGMFNEAITVNAPEKLADIAVPKRAQYIRVIMLELNRIANHLLWLGPFMADVGAQTPFFYIFREREMIYDLWEAATGMRLINNNYFRIGGVAVDLPYGWVDKCVDFCDYFDPKVDEYEKLITNNPIFRRRIEGIGCITRDEAINWGLSGPMLRASGVKWDLRKVDHYECYDDFDWEVHWETAGDCFARYLVRIREMRESVKIIRQALKGLPGGPYENLEAKRMAEGKKSAWNDFDYQYIAKKVAPTFKIPKGEHYVRLESGKGELGIFIVGNDELFPWRWKIRAADFNNLQILPHILKGVKVADIMAILGSIDIIMGSVDR
;
A
#
# COMPACT_ATOMS: atom_id res chain seq x y z
N MET A 1 -44.13 -35.38 -18.90
CA MET A 1 -43.00 -35.59 -18.00
C MET A 1 -43.08 -34.52 -16.92
N ALA A 2 -43.34 -34.89 -15.66
CA ALA A 2 -43.33 -33.95 -14.54
C ALA A 2 -41.91 -33.43 -14.38
N LYS A 3 -41.73 -32.09 -14.35
CA LYS A 3 -40.48 -31.47 -13.94
C LYS A 3 -40.22 -31.87 -12.50
N ILE A 4 -39.21 -32.68 -12.27
CA ILE A 4 -38.71 -32.95 -10.92
C ILE A 4 -38.09 -31.60 -10.47
N GLU A 5 -38.79 -30.86 -9.64
CA GLU A 5 -38.18 -29.73 -8.91
C GLU A 5 -37.21 -30.34 -7.90
N THR A 6 -35.93 -30.29 -8.24
CA THR A 6 -34.87 -30.58 -7.27
C THR A 6 -34.86 -29.48 -6.24
N ARG A 7 -35.29 -29.77 -5.02
CA ARG A 7 -35.20 -28.87 -3.88
C ARG A 7 -33.75 -28.88 -3.44
N THR A 8 -33.01 -27.78 -3.67
CA THR A 8 -31.66 -27.57 -3.15
C THR A 8 -31.77 -27.04 -1.73
N GLU A 9 -31.05 -27.67 -0.79
CA GLU A 9 -30.92 -27.16 0.56
C GLU A 9 -29.68 -26.24 0.62
N PRO A 10 -29.77 -25.02 1.22
CA PRO A 10 -28.62 -24.17 1.40
C PRO A 10 -27.50 -24.83 2.20
N MET A 11 -26.28 -24.76 1.70
CA MET A 11 -25.10 -25.30 2.36
C MET A 11 -24.22 -24.17 2.88
N VAL A 12 -23.71 -24.29 4.11
CA VAL A 12 -22.75 -23.34 4.67
C VAL A 12 -21.33 -23.88 4.47
N LEU A 13 -20.51 -23.11 3.77
CA LEU A 13 -19.11 -23.41 3.52
C LEU A 13 -18.21 -22.44 4.28
N ASN A 14 -17.23 -22.96 5.05
CA ASN A 14 -16.17 -22.15 5.63
C ASN A 14 -14.94 -22.13 4.72
N MET A 15 -14.58 -20.97 4.18
CA MET A 15 -13.37 -20.76 3.40
C MET A 15 -12.35 -20.02 4.28
N GLY A 16 -11.19 -20.64 4.52
CA GLY A 16 -10.20 -20.12 5.46
C GLY A 16 -10.51 -20.45 6.94
N PRO A 17 -9.77 -19.89 7.92
CA PRO A 17 -8.71 -18.89 7.81
C PRO A 17 -7.34 -19.43 7.41
N HIS A 18 -7.29 -20.60 6.84
CA HIS A 18 -6.03 -21.27 6.49
C HIS A 18 -5.42 -20.70 5.20
N HIS A 19 -4.23 -20.15 5.28
CA HIS A 19 -3.42 -19.81 4.11
C HIS A 19 -2.74 -21.09 3.54
N PRO A 20 -2.74 -21.37 2.22
CA PRO A 20 -3.04 -20.49 1.09
C PRO A 20 -4.48 -20.57 0.55
N SER A 21 -5.41 -21.19 1.21
CA SER A 21 -6.79 -21.33 0.72
C SER A 21 -7.55 -20.00 0.63
N MET A 22 -7.04 -18.96 1.30
CA MET A 22 -7.55 -17.58 1.26
C MET A 22 -6.37 -16.60 1.26
N HIS A 23 -6.64 -15.32 0.97
CA HIS A 23 -5.65 -14.26 1.07
C HIS A 23 -5.30 -14.00 2.56
N GLY A 24 -4.19 -14.57 3.02
CA GLY A 24 -3.79 -14.53 4.43
C GLY A 24 -4.72 -15.34 5.32
N VAL A 25 -5.05 -14.82 6.50
CA VAL A 25 -5.88 -15.47 7.52
C VAL A 25 -7.33 -14.96 7.51
N LEU A 26 -7.87 -14.62 6.34
CA LEU A 26 -9.28 -14.28 6.17
C LEU A 26 -10.14 -15.55 6.23
N ARG A 27 -11.23 -15.50 6.97
CA ARG A 27 -12.27 -16.51 6.96
C ARG A 27 -13.53 -15.94 6.34
N LEU A 28 -14.10 -16.65 5.35
CA LEU A 28 -15.40 -16.36 4.79
C LEU A 28 -16.37 -17.48 5.16
N ILE A 29 -17.51 -17.10 5.74
CA ILE A 29 -18.64 -18.01 5.93
C ILE A 29 -19.58 -17.76 4.76
N VAL A 30 -19.63 -18.71 3.83
CA VAL A 30 -20.36 -18.58 2.57
C VAL A 30 -21.57 -19.50 2.59
N THR A 31 -22.76 -18.96 2.34
CA THR A 31 -23.99 -19.75 2.16
C THR A 31 -24.24 -19.95 0.68
N LEU A 32 -24.38 -21.20 0.27
CA LEU A 32 -24.49 -21.62 -1.11
C LEU A 32 -25.84 -22.28 -1.41
N ASP A 33 -26.37 -22.06 -2.61
CA ASP A 33 -27.39 -22.89 -3.25
C ASP A 33 -26.79 -23.54 -4.49
N GLY A 34 -26.36 -24.80 -4.37
CA GLY A 34 -25.53 -25.45 -5.37
C GLY A 34 -24.18 -24.76 -5.50
N GLU A 35 -23.92 -24.13 -6.65
CA GLU A 35 -22.69 -23.33 -6.91
C GLU A 35 -22.90 -21.82 -6.75
N ASP A 36 -24.13 -21.39 -6.52
CA ASP A 36 -24.45 -19.97 -6.40
C ASP A 36 -24.30 -19.46 -4.97
N VAL A 37 -23.65 -18.32 -4.81
CA VAL A 37 -23.47 -17.68 -3.51
C VAL A 37 -24.74 -16.91 -3.13
N ILE A 38 -25.38 -17.30 -2.05
CA ILE A 38 -26.55 -16.61 -1.48
C ILE A 38 -26.10 -15.46 -0.58
N ASP A 39 -25.14 -15.77 0.32
CA ASP A 39 -24.64 -14.80 1.31
C ASP A 39 -23.19 -15.10 1.68
N CYS A 40 -22.47 -14.06 2.15
CA CYS A 40 -21.10 -14.17 2.58
C CYS A 40 -20.85 -13.28 3.80
N GLU A 41 -20.29 -13.84 4.85
CA GLU A 41 -19.86 -13.13 6.05
C GLU A 41 -18.34 -13.21 6.19
N PRO A 42 -17.60 -12.10 6.02
CA PRO A 42 -16.16 -12.05 6.27
C PRO A 42 -15.88 -11.96 7.78
N VAL A 43 -15.10 -12.91 8.29
CA VAL A 43 -14.63 -12.94 9.68
C VAL A 43 -13.17 -12.54 9.70
N ILE A 44 -12.90 -11.41 10.35
CA ILE A 44 -11.57 -10.80 10.50
C ILE A 44 -11.13 -10.84 11.95
N GLY A 45 -9.89 -10.46 12.24
CA GLY A 45 -9.35 -10.38 13.60
C GLY A 45 -8.30 -11.43 13.95
N TYR A 46 -8.08 -12.43 13.09
CA TYR A 46 -7.07 -13.48 13.35
C TYR A 46 -5.63 -12.94 13.38
N LEU A 47 -5.38 -11.78 12.75
CA LEU A 47 -4.08 -11.11 12.73
C LEU A 47 -4.10 -9.77 13.46
N HIS A 48 -5.05 -9.58 14.39
CA HIS A 48 -5.09 -8.37 15.22
C HIS A 48 -3.95 -8.39 16.25
N ARG A 49 -3.08 -7.38 16.19
CA ARG A 49 -1.86 -7.28 17.02
C ARG A 49 -1.84 -6.05 17.91
N GLY A 50 -2.92 -5.28 17.94
CA GLY A 50 -3.05 -4.07 18.74
C GLY A 50 -2.08 -2.95 18.32
N MET A 51 -1.81 -2.80 17.02
CA MET A 51 -0.81 -1.87 16.49
C MET A 51 -1.09 -0.42 16.87
N GLU A 52 -2.35 0.00 16.94
CA GLU A 52 -2.72 1.34 17.40
C GLU A 52 -2.34 1.54 18.87
N LYS A 53 -2.57 0.53 19.73
CA LYS A 53 -2.20 0.59 21.15
C LYS A 53 -0.70 0.54 21.39
N ILE A 54 0.04 -0.19 20.54
CA ILE A 54 1.50 -0.17 20.56
C ILE A 54 2.02 1.23 20.25
N ALA A 55 1.43 1.94 19.25
CA ALA A 55 1.79 3.30 18.91
C ALA A 55 1.65 4.26 20.10
N GLU A 56 0.55 4.14 20.85
CA GLU A 56 0.27 4.97 22.03
C GLU A 56 1.25 4.74 23.21
N ASN A 57 2.06 3.69 23.16
CA ASN A 57 3.03 3.32 24.20
C ASN A 57 4.48 3.31 23.68
N ARG A 58 4.76 3.92 22.53
CA ARG A 58 6.09 4.00 21.92
C ARG A 58 6.35 5.39 21.39
N THR A 59 7.61 5.80 21.42
CA THR A 59 8.05 6.97 20.66
C THR A 59 7.92 6.70 19.18
N ASN A 60 7.80 7.74 18.35
CA ASN A 60 7.71 7.57 16.89
C ASN A 60 8.85 6.70 16.34
N VAL A 61 10.10 6.95 16.75
CA VAL A 61 11.27 6.16 16.29
C VAL A 61 11.19 4.69 16.69
N MET A 62 10.66 4.40 17.88
CA MET A 62 10.47 3.02 18.36
C MET A 62 9.31 2.31 17.65
N TYR A 63 8.33 3.09 17.16
CA TYR A 63 7.15 2.53 16.53
C TYR A 63 7.34 2.23 15.04
N VAL A 64 8.17 2.99 14.32
CA VAL A 64 8.40 2.78 12.88
C VAL A 64 8.76 1.32 12.50
N PRO A 65 9.55 0.55 13.26
CA PRO A 65 9.76 -0.87 12.95
C PRO A 65 8.51 -1.74 12.94
N TYR A 66 7.44 -1.35 13.64
CA TYR A 66 6.17 -2.08 13.62
C TYR A 66 5.33 -1.76 12.40
N VAL A 67 5.46 -0.55 11.86
CA VAL A 67 4.59 -0.02 10.79
C VAL A 67 4.73 -0.78 9.48
N SER A 68 5.96 -1.11 9.08
CA SER A 68 6.22 -1.86 7.86
C SER A 68 5.54 -3.25 7.84
N ARG A 69 5.03 -3.69 8.99
CA ARG A 69 4.34 -4.97 9.17
C ARG A 69 2.83 -4.88 9.13
N TRP A 70 2.25 -3.69 8.95
CA TRP A 70 0.80 -3.57 8.71
C TRP A 70 0.48 -4.15 7.34
N ASP A 71 0.93 -3.46 6.29
CA ASP A 71 0.92 -3.91 4.92
C ASP A 71 2.38 -4.15 4.50
N TYR A 72 2.84 -5.39 4.59
CA TYR A 72 4.22 -5.73 4.28
C TYR A 72 4.55 -5.60 2.78
N ALA A 73 3.56 -5.48 1.91
CA ALA A 73 3.75 -5.17 0.50
C ALA A 73 3.96 -3.67 0.23
N ALA A 74 3.49 -2.82 1.15
CA ALA A 74 3.50 -1.37 1.04
C ALA A 74 4.30 -0.69 2.17
N GLY A 75 5.41 -1.30 2.61
CA GLY A 75 6.21 -0.88 3.76
C GLY A 75 6.65 0.58 3.71
N MET A 76 7.10 1.08 2.55
CA MET A 76 7.50 2.48 2.38
C MET A 76 6.33 3.45 2.57
N PHE A 77 5.12 3.09 2.11
CA PHE A 77 3.92 3.93 2.33
C PHE A 77 3.56 4.00 3.81
N ASN A 78 3.67 2.88 4.53
CA ASN A 78 3.42 2.84 5.96
C ASN A 78 4.43 3.70 6.75
N GLU A 79 5.71 3.65 6.38
CA GLU A 79 6.73 4.50 6.98
C GLU A 79 6.47 5.98 6.67
N ALA A 80 6.17 6.31 5.40
CA ALA A 80 5.89 7.69 4.99
C ALA A 80 4.75 8.31 5.80
N ILE A 81 3.58 7.63 5.88
CA ILE A 81 2.44 8.18 6.62
C ILE A 81 2.73 8.32 8.11
N THR A 82 3.54 7.42 8.68
CA THR A 82 3.92 7.44 10.10
C THR A 82 4.83 8.61 10.44
N VAL A 83 5.68 9.05 9.52
CA VAL A 83 6.52 10.23 9.73
C VAL A 83 5.81 11.51 9.32
N ASN A 84 4.97 11.49 8.29
CA ASN A 84 4.21 12.65 7.83
C ASN A 84 3.21 13.15 8.89
N ALA A 85 2.63 12.26 9.69
CA ALA A 85 1.69 12.65 10.73
C ALA A 85 2.30 13.57 11.79
N PRO A 86 3.40 13.24 12.48
CA PRO A 86 4.07 14.15 13.40
C PRO A 86 4.75 15.33 12.69
N GLU A 87 5.24 15.20 11.43
CA GLU A 87 5.78 16.33 10.66
C GLU A 87 4.74 17.43 10.45
N LYS A 88 3.53 17.03 10.03
CA LYS A 88 2.41 17.99 9.84
C LYS A 88 1.95 18.61 11.16
N LEU A 89 1.85 17.80 12.23
CA LEU A 89 1.41 18.30 13.53
C LEU A 89 2.44 19.27 14.16
N ALA A 90 3.74 19.03 13.92
CA ALA A 90 4.83 19.85 14.46
C ALA A 90 5.35 20.92 13.49
N ASP A 91 4.73 21.05 12.30
CA ASP A 91 5.15 21.99 11.23
C ASP A 91 6.64 21.84 10.87
N ILE A 92 7.10 20.60 10.71
CA ILE A 92 8.48 20.30 10.35
C ILE A 92 8.62 20.26 8.83
N ALA A 93 9.40 21.18 8.29
CA ALA A 93 9.68 21.22 6.85
C ALA A 93 10.63 20.09 6.43
N VAL A 94 10.28 19.42 5.33
CA VAL A 94 11.12 18.37 4.71
C VAL A 94 11.93 18.97 3.56
N PRO A 95 13.27 18.81 3.53
CA PRO A 95 14.10 19.32 2.44
C PRO A 95 13.68 18.75 1.07
N LYS A 96 13.81 19.57 0.03
CA LYS A 96 13.39 19.19 -1.33
C LYS A 96 14.04 17.90 -1.84
N ARG A 97 15.35 17.71 -1.57
CA ARG A 97 16.05 16.47 -1.90
C ARG A 97 15.41 15.25 -1.23
N ALA A 98 15.04 15.36 0.04
CA ALA A 98 14.38 14.28 0.77
C ALA A 98 13.00 13.95 0.20
N GLN A 99 12.21 14.97 -0.19
CA GLN A 99 10.92 14.77 -0.85
C GLN A 99 11.06 13.98 -2.16
N TYR A 100 12.06 14.32 -3.00
CA TYR A 100 12.34 13.59 -4.24
C TYR A 100 12.71 12.13 -3.98
N ILE A 101 13.60 11.89 -3.00
CA ILE A 101 13.98 10.53 -2.60
C ILE A 101 12.75 9.75 -2.10
N ARG A 102 11.91 10.38 -1.27
CA ARG A 102 10.67 9.76 -0.78
C ARG A 102 9.75 9.36 -1.93
N VAL A 103 9.51 10.25 -2.90
CA VAL A 103 8.67 9.95 -4.06
C VAL A 103 9.23 8.79 -4.88
N ILE A 104 10.54 8.77 -5.15
CA ILE A 104 11.17 7.66 -5.88
C ILE A 104 10.92 6.33 -5.13
N MET A 105 11.13 6.29 -3.83
CA MET A 105 10.94 5.09 -3.01
C MET A 105 9.47 4.66 -2.94
N LEU A 106 8.54 5.61 -2.85
CA LEU A 106 7.10 5.34 -2.86
C LEU A 106 6.64 4.75 -4.20
N GLU A 107 7.10 5.30 -5.32
CA GLU A 107 6.70 4.78 -6.63
C GLU A 107 7.37 3.43 -6.96
N LEU A 108 8.61 3.18 -6.52
CA LEU A 108 9.20 1.84 -6.55
C LEU A 108 8.37 0.85 -5.72
N ASN A 109 7.88 1.28 -4.56
CA ASN A 109 7.04 0.44 -3.71
C ASN A 109 5.65 0.21 -4.35
N ARG A 110 5.10 1.18 -5.07
CA ARG A 110 3.85 0.99 -5.84
C ARG A 110 4.02 -0.09 -6.90
N ILE A 111 5.10 -0.04 -7.69
CA ILE A 111 5.42 -1.08 -8.67
C ILE A 111 5.56 -2.44 -7.99
N ALA A 112 6.35 -2.53 -6.92
CA ALA A 112 6.56 -3.78 -6.18
C ALA A 112 5.26 -4.33 -5.57
N ASN A 113 4.36 -3.46 -5.08
CA ASN A 113 3.05 -3.85 -4.56
C ASN A 113 2.15 -4.41 -5.67
N HIS A 114 2.06 -3.71 -6.81
CA HIS A 114 1.22 -4.17 -7.91
C HIS A 114 1.74 -5.47 -8.54
N LEU A 115 3.05 -5.66 -8.60
CA LEU A 115 3.63 -6.94 -9.02
C LEU A 115 3.29 -8.06 -8.04
N LEU A 116 3.42 -7.80 -6.72
CA LEU A 116 3.08 -8.82 -5.71
C LEU A 116 1.58 -9.17 -5.73
N TRP A 117 0.73 -8.20 -6.01
CA TRP A 117 -0.69 -8.46 -6.20
C TRP A 117 -0.95 -9.29 -7.47
N LEU A 118 -0.28 -8.94 -8.59
CA LEU A 118 -0.51 -9.60 -9.89
C LEU A 118 -0.24 -11.10 -9.84
N GLY A 119 0.83 -11.53 -9.18
CA GLY A 119 1.23 -12.94 -9.10
C GLY A 119 0.16 -13.84 -8.49
N PRO A 120 -0.21 -13.67 -7.22
CA PRO A 120 -1.27 -14.43 -6.57
C PRO A 120 -2.62 -14.31 -7.27
N PHE A 121 -3.01 -13.14 -7.76
CA PHE A 121 -4.25 -12.94 -8.51
C PHE A 121 -4.29 -13.80 -9.77
N MET A 122 -3.18 -13.90 -10.49
CA MET A 122 -3.07 -14.79 -11.65
C MET A 122 -3.13 -16.26 -11.26
N ALA A 123 -2.51 -16.65 -10.14
CA ALA A 123 -2.56 -18.00 -9.62
C ALA A 123 -3.99 -18.41 -9.23
N ASP A 124 -4.76 -17.50 -8.63
CA ASP A 124 -6.17 -17.70 -8.25
C ASP A 124 -7.07 -17.98 -9.47
N VAL A 125 -6.77 -17.39 -10.62
CA VAL A 125 -7.49 -17.67 -11.87
C VAL A 125 -6.88 -18.82 -12.68
N GLY A 126 -5.85 -19.51 -12.15
CA GLY A 126 -5.25 -20.72 -12.71
C GLY A 126 -3.98 -20.51 -13.54
N ALA A 127 -3.38 -19.32 -13.55
CA ALA A 127 -2.17 -19.01 -14.30
C ALA A 127 -0.95 -18.89 -13.40
N GLN A 128 -0.17 -19.97 -13.24
CA GLN A 128 1.00 -20.00 -12.35
C GLN A 128 2.25 -19.28 -12.90
N THR A 129 2.45 -19.27 -14.21
CA THR A 129 3.68 -18.73 -14.83
C THR A 129 3.91 -17.24 -14.52
N PRO A 130 2.92 -16.35 -14.61
CA PRO A 130 3.10 -14.93 -14.24
C PRO A 130 3.54 -14.73 -12.80
N PHE A 131 3.15 -15.63 -11.88
CA PHE A 131 3.58 -15.59 -10.48
C PHE A 131 5.11 -15.64 -10.35
N PHE A 132 5.80 -16.46 -11.13
CA PHE A 132 7.26 -16.52 -11.10
C PHE A 132 7.92 -15.31 -11.78
N TYR A 133 7.30 -14.79 -12.84
CA TYR A 133 7.85 -13.64 -13.57
C TYR A 133 7.86 -12.36 -12.74
N ILE A 134 6.83 -12.11 -11.92
CA ILE A 134 6.80 -10.91 -11.09
C ILE A 134 7.99 -10.80 -10.13
N PHE A 135 8.50 -11.94 -9.63
CA PHE A 135 9.64 -11.93 -8.71
C PHE A 135 10.96 -11.59 -9.41
N ARG A 136 11.09 -11.87 -10.70
CA ARG A 136 12.25 -11.48 -11.51
C ARG A 136 12.43 -9.95 -11.50
N GLU A 137 11.34 -9.20 -11.71
CA GLU A 137 11.37 -7.74 -11.67
C GLU A 137 11.45 -7.19 -10.24
N ARG A 138 10.77 -7.85 -9.30
CA ARG A 138 10.81 -7.42 -7.89
C ARG A 138 12.18 -7.54 -7.26
N GLU A 139 12.97 -8.55 -7.62
CA GLU A 139 14.34 -8.70 -7.12
C GLU A 139 15.20 -7.48 -7.46
N MET A 140 15.05 -6.90 -8.63
CA MET A 140 15.78 -5.68 -9.01
C MET A 140 15.40 -4.47 -8.13
N ILE A 141 14.12 -4.35 -7.74
CA ILE A 141 13.67 -3.32 -6.79
C ILE A 141 14.25 -3.60 -5.40
N TYR A 142 14.30 -4.86 -4.98
CA TYR A 142 14.89 -5.25 -3.70
C TYR A 142 16.38 -4.93 -3.63
N ASP A 143 17.13 -5.11 -4.72
CA ASP A 143 18.54 -4.73 -4.80
C ASP A 143 18.72 -3.20 -4.67
N LEU A 144 17.82 -2.40 -5.26
CA LEU A 144 17.81 -0.95 -5.09
C LEU A 144 17.51 -0.56 -3.65
N TRP A 145 16.54 -1.21 -2.99
CA TRP A 145 16.23 -0.94 -1.60
C TRP A 145 17.34 -1.37 -0.66
N GLU A 146 17.92 -2.56 -0.85
CA GLU A 146 19.03 -3.05 -0.06
C GLU A 146 20.24 -2.10 -0.12
N ALA A 147 20.57 -1.61 -1.31
CA ALA A 147 21.66 -0.66 -1.49
C ALA A 147 21.44 0.67 -0.74
N ALA A 148 20.19 1.15 -0.66
CA ALA A 148 19.84 2.42 -0.01
C ALA A 148 19.52 2.28 1.48
N THR A 149 18.89 1.17 1.89
CA THR A 149 18.31 1.02 3.23
C THR A 149 18.97 -0.09 4.06
N GLY A 150 19.71 -1.01 3.42
CA GLY A 150 20.24 -2.23 4.03
C GLY A 150 19.23 -3.36 4.13
N MET A 151 18.00 -3.20 3.62
CA MET A 151 16.89 -4.16 3.73
C MET A 151 16.20 -4.38 2.38
N ARG A 152 15.80 -5.62 2.13
CA ARG A 152 15.19 -6.01 0.85
C ARG A 152 13.68 -5.80 0.80
N LEU A 153 12.95 -6.10 1.87
CA LEU A 153 11.47 -6.10 1.89
C LEU A 153 10.89 -5.15 2.94
N ILE A 154 11.35 -5.23 4.17
CA ILE A 154 10.88 -4.43 5.30
C ILE A 154 11.95 -3.38 5.60
N ASN A 155 11.74 -2.16 5.12
CA ASN A 155 12.79 -1.14 5.01
C ASN A 155 13.09 -0.38 6.31
N ASN A 156 12.63 -0.86 7.42
CA ASN A 156 12.87 -0.42 8.80
C ASN A 156 13.48 0.97 8.98
N ASN A 157 12.62 1.98 9.10
CA ASN A 157 13.06 3.31 9.44
C ASN A 157 13.92 4.04 8.37
N TYR A 158 13.67 3.82 7.11
CA TYR A 158 14.30 4.63 6.07
C TYR A 158 13.72 6.05 6.03
N PHE A 159 12.40 6.17 6.12
CA PHE A 159 11.76 7.48 6.33
C PHE A 159 11.95 7.93 7.77
N ARG A 160 12.31 9.21 7.93
CA ARG A 160 12.55 9.86 9.22
C ARG A 160 11.77 11.15 9.30
N ILE A 161 11.36 11.55 10.49
CA ILE A 161 10.81 12.88 10.71
C ILE A 161 11.84 13.92 10.24
N GLY A 162 11.43 14.75 9.27
CA GLY A 162 12.28 15.76 8.65
C GLY A 162 13.13 15.27 7.48
N GLY A 163 12.93 14.03 6.96
CA GLY A 163 13.67 13.57 5.77
C GLY A 163 13.79 12.07 5.64
N VAL A 164 14.97 11.59 5.27
CA VAL A 164 15.33 10.16 5.15
C VAL A 164 16.56 9.83 5.99
N ALA A 165 16.73 8.56 6.34
CA ALA A 165 17.79 8.12 7.26
C ALA A 165 19.20 8.24 6.67
N VAL A 166 19.33 8.00 5.38
CA VAL A 166 20.61 7.99 4.64
C VAL A 166 20.34 8.49 3.23
N ASP A 167 21.31 9.21 2.65
CA ASP A 167 21.26 9.61 1.25
C ASP A 167 21.44 8.41 0.32
N LEU A 168 21.07 8.58 -0.95
CA LEU A 168 21.26 7.56 -1.97
C LEU A 168 22.77 7.29 -2.18
N PRO A 169 23.19 6.02 -2.21
CA PRO A 169 24.59 5.69 -2.41
C PRO A 169 25.06 6.02 -3.82
N TYR A 170 26.39 6.13 -3.99
CA TYR A 170 26.99 6.39 -5.28
C TYR A 170 26.61 5.32 -6.32
N GLY A 171 26.23 5.76 -7.53
CA GLY A 171 25.80 4.88 -8.63
C GLY A 171 24.38 4.32 -8.48
N TRP A 172 23.64 4.66 -7.42
CA TRP A 172 22.26 4.20 -7.20
C TRP A 172 21.30 4.75 -8.24
N VAL A 173 21.46 6.03 -8.59
CA VAL A 173 20.62 6.71 -9.58
C VAL A 173 20.72 6.00 -10.93
N ASP A 174 21.94 5.67 -11.38
CA ASP A 174 22.17 4.98 -12.65
C ASP A 174 21.49 3.60 -12.65
N LYS A 175 21.66 2.82 -11.58
CA LYS A 175 20.97 1.52 -11.44
C LYS A 175 19.45 1.64 -11.45
N CYS A 176 18.90 2.72 -10.89
CA CYS A 176 17.46 2.93 -10.90
C CYS A 176 16.95 3.33 -12.31
N VAL A 177 17.74 4.07 -13.08
CA VAL A 177 17.47 4.33 -14.50
C VAL A 177 17.50 3.03 -15.31
N ASP A 178 18.53 2.21 -15.13
CA ASP A 178 18.64 0.89 -15.77
C ASP A 178 17.43 0.00 -15.46
N PHE A 179 16.96 0.02 -14.20
CA PHE A 179 15.72 -0.68 -13.81
C PHE A 179 14.50 -0.15 -14.58
N CYS A 180 14.33 1.17 -14.68
CA CYS A 180 13.22 1.76 -15.41
C CYS A 180 13.23 1.36 -16.90
N ASP A 181 14.41 1.35 -17.53
CA ASP A 181 14.59 0.96 -18.93
C ASP A 181 14.31 -0.53 -19.17
N TYR A 182 14.68 -1.37 -18.21
CA TYR A 182 14.37 -2.79 -18.22
C TYR A 182 12.88 -3.07 -17.98
N PHE A 183 12.24 -2.34 -17.07
CA PHE A 183 10.88 -2.65 -16.60
C PHE A 183 9.78 -2.28 -17.62
N ASP A 184 9.90 -1.17 -18.34
CA ASP A 184 8.90 -0.74 -19.33
C ASP A 184 8.54 -1.85 -20.34
N PRO A 185 9.51 -2.52 -21.03
CA PRO A 185 9.21 -3.64 -21.90
C PRO A 185 8.59 -4.86 -21.19
N LYS A 186 8.82 -4.99 -19.87
CA LYS A 186 8.23 -6.09 -19.09
C LYS A 186 6.74 -5.90 -18.84
N VAL A 187 6.28 -4.66 -18.71
CA VAL A 187 4.85 -4.39 -18.67
C VAL A 187 4.18 -4.79 -20.00
N ASP A 188 4.82 -4.56 -21.15
CA ASP A 188 4.34 -5.04 -22.44
C ASP A 188 4.30 -6.58 -22.51
N GLU A 189 5.29 -7.25 -21.91
CA GLU A 189 5.31 -8.71 -21.79
C GLU A 189 4.10 -9.22 -20.99
N TYR A 190 3.78 -8.59 -19.85
CA TYR A 190 2.59 -8.91 -19.06
C TYR A 190 1.29 -8.67 -19.84
N GLU A 191 1.17 -7.57 -20.57
CA GLU A 191 0.00 -7.29 -21.38
C GLU A 191 -0.22 -8.35 -22.48
N LYS A 192 0.84 -8.79 -23.13
CA LYS A 192 0.77 -9.85 -24.16
C LYS A 192 0.37 -11.20 -23.57
N LEU A 193 0.94 -11.55 -22.42
CA LEU A 193 0.71 -12.84 -21.78
C LEU A 193 -0.67 -12.93 -21.10
N ILE A 194 -1.13 -11.85 -20.51
CA ILE A 194 -2.26 -11.83 -19.57
C ILE A 194 -3.46 -11.11 -20.17
N THR A 195 -3.32 -9.80 -20.49
CA THR A 195 -4.45 -8.93 -20.84
C THR A 195 -5.24 -9.44 -22.03
N ASN A 196 -4.56 -10.02 -23.02
CA ASN A 196 -5.18 -10.53 -24.24
C ASN A 196 -5.56 -12.02 -24.16
N ASN A 197 -5.32 -12.67 -23.02
CA ASN A 197 -5.65 -14.08 -22.87
C ASN A 197 -7.18 -14.25 -22.74
N PRO A 198 -7.83 -15.01 -23.65
CA PRO A 198 -9.29 -15.15 -23.62
C PRO A 198 -9.82 -15.91 -22.40
N ILE A 199 -9.04 -16.82 -21.82
CA ILE A 199 -9.42 -17.53 -20.60
C ILE A 199 -9.43 -16.56 -19.42
N PHE A 200 -8.36 -15.76 -19.28
CA PHE A 200 -8.26 -14.75 -18.23
C PHE A 200 -9.43 -13.75 -18.32
N ARG A 201 -9.68 -13.20 -19.51
CA ARG A 201 -10.79 -12.25 -19.70
C ARG A 201 -12.15 -12.85 -19.31
N ARG A 202 -12.45 -14.08 -19.72
CA ARG A 202 -13.69 -14.75 -19.35
C ARG A 202 -13.84 -14.99 -17.85
N ARG A 203 -12.73 -15.10 -17.12
CA ARG A 203 -12.73 -15.33 -15.67
C ARG A 203 -12.92 -14.06 -14.85
N ILE A 204 -12.71 -12.87 -15.42
CA ILE A 204 -12.69 -11.61 -14.65
C ILE A 204 -13.48 -10.46 -15.29
N GLU A 205 -13.78 -10.54 -16.61
CA GLU A 205 -14.55 -9.52 -17.32
C GLU A 205 -16.04 -9.68 -16.98
N GLY A 206 -16.67 -8.58 -16.51
CA GLY A 206 -18.05 -8.58 -16.05
C GLY A 206 -18.29 -9.27 -14.69
N ILE A 207 -17.23 -9.67 -13.97
CA ILE A 207 -17.30 -10.31 -12.66
C ILE A 207 -16.99 -9.30 -11.55
N GLY A 208 -17.80 -9.31 -10.47
CA GLY A 208 -17.62 -8.43 -9.31
C GLY A 208 -17.76 -6.94 -9.66
N CYS A 209 -18.74 -6.60 -10.49
CA CYS A 209 -19.01 -5.23 -10.91
C CYS A 209 -19.45 -4.37 -9.73
N ILE A 210 -18.88 -3.17 -9.63
CA ILE A 210 -19.22 -2.14 -8.65
C ILE A 210 -19.51 -0.86 -9.42
N THR A 211 -20.70 -0.33 -9.25
CA THR A 211 -21.09 0.93 -9.86
C THR A 211 -20.35 2.11 -9.19
N ARG A 212 -20.34 3.25 -9.88
CA ARG A 212 -19.75 4.49 -9.34
C ARG A 212 -20.35 4.89 -8.00
N ASP A 213 -21.67 4.87 -7.89
CA ASP A 213 -22.38 5.29 -6.69
C ASP A 213 -22.16 4.32 -5.52
N GLU A 214 -22.13 3.03 -5.79
CA GLU A 214 -21.76 2.02 -4.80
C GLU A 214 -20.33 2.23 -4.32
N ALA A 215 -19.37 2.46 -5.22
CA ALA A 215 -17.98 2.69 -4.86
C ALA A 215 -17.81 3.88 -3.91
N ILE A 216 -18.55 4.96 -4.15
CA ILE A 216 -18.58 6.15 -3.29
C ILE A 216 -19.27 5.84 -1.95
N ASN A 217 -20.44 5.22 -1.98
CA ASN A 217 -21.22 4.93 -0.77
C ASN A 217 -20.53 3.96 0.20
N TRP A 218 -19.76 2.99 -0.34
CA TRP A 218 -18.97 2.07 0.46
C TRP A 218 -17.60 2.67 0.89
N GLY A 219 -17.29 3.91 0.49
CA GLY A 219 -16.04 4.58 0.84
C GLY A 219 -14.81 3.89 0.28
N LEU A 220 -14.92 3.28 -0.91
CA LEU A 220 -13.80 2.62 -1.57
C LEU A 220 -12.74 3.66 -1.97
N SER A 221 -11.50 3.22 -2.08
CA SER A 221 -10.37 4.06 -2.45
C SER A 221 -9.40 3.33 -3.38
N GLY A 222 -8.49 4.10 -3.99
CA GLY A 222 -7.46 3.55 -4.84
C GLY A 222 -7.98 2.91 -6.14
N PRO A 223 -7.34 1.83 -6.60
CA PRO A 223 -7.74 1.13 -7.82
C PRO A 223 -9.20 0.63 -7.81
N MET A 224 -9.76 0.30 -6.62
CA MET A 224 -11.16 -0.08 -6.49
C MET A 224 -12.11 1.06 -6.89
N LEU A 225 -11.83 2.28 -6.44
CA LEU A 225 -12.61 3.47 -6.77
C LEU A 225 -12.39 3.90 -8.22
N ARG A 226 -11.13 3.92 -8.66
CA ARG A 226 -10.76 4.34 -10.02
C ARG A 226 -11.30 3.40 -11.11
N ALA A 227 -11.41 2.11 -10.83
CA ALA A 227 -12.03 1.15 -11.76
C ALA A 227 -13.53 1.37 -11.94
N SER A 228 -14.20 2.01 -11.00
CA SER A 228 -15.65 2.29 -11.00
C SER A 228 -16.00 3.70 -11.53
N GLY A 229 -15.13 4.34 -12.31
CA GLY A 229 -15.44 5.61 -12.99
C GLY A 229 -15.16 6.87 -12.20
N VAL A 230 -14.40 6.80 -11.10
CA VAL A 230 -14.06 7.97 -10.29
C VAL A 230 -12.58 8.31 -10.44
N LYS A 231 -12.29 9.42 -11.12
CA LYS A 231 -10.92 9.92 -11.31
C LYS A 231 -10.44 10.63 -10.04
N TRP A 232 -10.08 9.85 -9.02
CA TRP A 232 -9.64 10.35 -7.72
C TRP A 232 -8.30 9.73 -7.30
N ASP A 233 -7.33 10.58 -6.97
CA ASP A 233 -6.01 10.17 -6.49
C ASP A 233 -5.48 11.24 -5.54
N LEU A 234 -5.09 10.83 -4.32
CA LEU A 234 -4.63 11.75 -3.28
C LEU A 234 -3.34 12.46 -3.65
N ARG A 235 -2.52 11.90 -4.52
CA ARG A 235 -1.30 12.57 -5.03
C ARG A 235 -1.63 13.85 -5.81
N LYS A 236 -2.82 13.93 -6.43
CA LYS A 236 -3.33 15.11 -7.16
C LYS A 236 -4.25 16.01 -6.34
N VAL A 237 -4.85 15.48 -5.26
CA VAL A 237 -5.86 16.19 -4.47
C VAL A 237 -5.25 16.83 -3.24
N ASP A 238 -4.38 16.13 -2.53
CA ASP A 238 -3.80 16.57 -1.27
C ASP A 238 -2.39 17.20 -1.45
N HIS A 239 -1.81 17.13 -2.65
CA HIS A 239 -0.55 17.80 -3.01
C HIS A 239 0.57 17.56 -2.00
N TYR A 240 0.76 16.30 -1.57
CA TYR A 240 1.80 15.96 -0.60
C TYR A 240 3.14 15.64 -1.28
N GLU A 241 4.24 15.77 -0.54
CA GLU A 241 5.61 15.67 -1.02
C GLU A 241 5.84 16.59 -2.23
N CYS A 242 6.43 16.08 -3.30
CA CYS A 242 6.72 16.84 -4.51
C CYS A 242 6.02 16.30 -5.77
N TYR A 243 4.86 15.64 -5.64
CA TYR A 243 4.15 15.08 -6.79
C TYR A 243 3.71 16.12 -7.82
N ASP A 244 3.55 17.38 -7.41
CA ASP A 244 3.20 18.49 -8.30
C ASP A 244 4.34 18.91 -9.25
N ASP A 245 5.58 18.53 -8.93
CA ASP A 245 6.74 18.81 -9.78
C ASP A 245 6.78 17.91 -11.03
N PHE A 246 5.94 16.86 -11.10
CA PHE A 246 5.98 15.83 -12.13
C PHE A 246 4.76 15.87 -13.02
N ASP A 247 5.00 15.61 -14.33
CA ASP A 247 3.94 15.42 -15.30
C ASP A 247 3.52 13.95 -15.33
N TRP A 248 2.30 13.65 -14.84
CA TRP A 248 1.71 12.32 -14.77
C TRP A 248 0.18 12.40 -14.71
N GLU A 249 -0.49 11.29 -15.06
CA GLU A 249 -1.93 11.21 -15.14
C GLU A 249 -2.52 10.16 -14.19
N VAL A 250 -3.76 10.41 -13.77
CA VAL A 250 -4.55 9.43 -12.99
C VAL A 250 -5.23 8.49 -13.96
N HIS A 251 -4.93 7.20 -13.85
CA HIS A 251 -5.59 6.16 -14.63
C HIS A 251 -6.88 5.69 -13.97
N TRP A 252 -7.92 5.53 -14.76
CA TRP A 252 -9.25 5.12 -14.32
C TRP A 252 -10.00 4.37 -15.43
N GLU A 253 -10.97 3.57 -15.04
CA GLU A 253 -11.86 2.79 -15.90
C GLU A 253 -13.31 2.97 -15.47
N THR A 254 -14.27 2.53 -16.27
CA THR A 254 -15.70 2.70 -16.00
C THR A 254 -16.45 1.41 -15.78
N ALA A 255 -15.89 0.26 -16.15
CA ALA A 255 -16.59 -1.02 -16.09
C ALA A 255 -16.85 -1.51 -14.66
N GLY A 256 -16.02 -1.12 -13.68
CA GLY A 256 -16.18 -1.47 -12.28
C GLY A 256 -15.95 -2.95 -11.94
N ASP A 257 -15.53 -3.77 -12.90
CA ASP A 257 -15.31 -5.20 -12.75
C ASP A 257 -13.86 -5.55 -12.33
N CYS A 258 -13.57 -6.83 -12.15
CA CYS A 258 -12.23 -7.30 -11.83
C CYS A 258 -11.22 -6.95 -12.93
N PHE A 259 -11.64 -6.93 -14.20
CA PHE A 259 -10.78 -6.59 -15.32
C PHE A 259 -10.40 -5.11 -15.31
N ALA A 260 -11.34 -4.22 -15.03
CA ALA A 260 -11.07 -2.79 -14.88
C ALA A 260 -10.05 -2.51 -13.74
N ARG A 261 -10.19 -3.21 -12.59
CA ARG A 261 -9.24 -3.11 -11.48
C ARG A 261 -7.84 -3.58 -11.86
N TYR A 262 -7.76 -4.64 -12.67
CA TYR A 262 -6.51 -5.12 -13.24
C TYR A 262 -5.88 -4.06 -14.16
N LEU A 263 -6.63 -3.52 -15.11
CA LEU A 263 -6.13 -2.52 -16.06
C LEU A 263 -5.61 -1.25 -15.39
N VAL A 264 -6.32 -0.76 -14.36
CA VAL A 264 -5.89 0.41 -13.58
C VAL A 264 -4.50 0.17 -13.00
N ARG A 265 -4.26 -0.98 -12.35
CA ARG A 265 -2.97 -1.29 -11.71
C ARG A 265 -1.83 -1.47 -12.72
N ILE A 266 -2.10 -2.09 -13.88
CA ILE A 266 -1.10 -2.22 -14.95
C ILE A 266 -0.67 -0.83 -15.46
N ARG A 267 -1.62 0.07 -15.68
CA ARG A 267 -1.32 1.44 -16.13
C ARG A 267 -0.62 2.27 -15.07
N GLU A 268 -0.98 2.08 -13.80
CA GLU A 268 -0.31 2.74 -12.68
C GLU A 268 1.16 2.36 -12.58
N MET A 269 1.54 1.12 -12.90
CA MET A 269 2.96 0.74 -12.96
C MET A 269 3.74 1.53 -14.01
N ARG A 270 3.17 1.78 -15.19
CA ARG A 270 3.80 2.62 -16.23
C ARG A 270 3.94 4.06 -15.77
N GLU A 271 2.89 4.59 -15.15
CA GLU A 271 2.89 5.96 -14.65
C GLU A 271 3.91 6.15 -13.51
N SER A 272 4.07 5.13 -12.64
CA SER A 272 5.12 5.12 -11.61
C SER A 272 6.52 5.19 -12.22
N VAL A 273 6.80 4.45 -13.29
CA VAL A 273 8.08 4.56 -14.01
C VAL A 273 8.29 5.97 -14.57
N LYS A 274 7.25 6.58 -15.15
CA LYS A 274 7.31 7.95 -15.68
C LYS A 274 7.64 8.97 -14.57
N ILE A 275 7.03 8.83 -13.39
CA ILE A 275 7.33 9.67 -12.23
C ILE A 275 8.76 9.47 -11.75
N ILE A 276 9.21 8.21 -11.61
CA ILE A 276 10.57 7.89 -11.17
C ILE A 276 11.60 8.50 -12.10
N ARG A 277 11.47 8.36 -13.42
CA ARG A 277 12.39 8.95 -14.42
C ARG A 277 12.49 10.46 -14.28
N GLN A 278 11.37 11.15 -14.08
CA GLN A 278 11.36 12.60 -13.88
C GLN A 278 12.01 12.98 -12.54
N ALA A 279 11.72 12.24 -11.48
CA ALA A 279 12.32 12.48 -10.16
C ALA A 279 13.83 12.26 -10.18
N LEU A 280 14.33 11.20 -10.83
CA LEU A 280 15.77 10.94 -10.97
C LEU A 280 16.47 12.06 -11.76
N LYS A 281 15.86 12.53 -12.85
CA LYS A 281 16.40 13.63 -13.69
C LYS A 281 16.41 14.96 -12.94
N GLY A 282 15.38 15.22 -12.12
CA GLY A 282 15.21 16.47 -11.38
C GLY A 282 15.77 16.44 -9.97
N LEU A 283 16.43 15.36 -9.53
CA LEU A 283 16.90 15.18 -8.16
C LEU A 283 17.86 16.32 -7.74
N PRO A 284 17.43 17.21 -6.81
CA PRO A 284 18.25 18.34 -6.41
C PRO A 284 19.40 17.90 -5.50
N GLY A 285 20.47 18.69 -5.48
CA GLY A 285 21.48 18.61 -4.43
C GLY A 285 20.95 19.15 -3.09
N GLY A 286 21.77 19.05 -2.04
CA GLY A 286 21.45 19.61 -0.72
C GLY A 286 21.18 18.56 0.35
N PRO A 287 20.64 18.97 1.50
CA PRO A 287 20.42 18.07 2.62
C PRO A 287 19.28 17.09 2.36
N TYR A 288 19.42 15.86 2.84
CA TYR A 288 18.41 14.81 2.83
C TYR A 288 17.66 14.69 4.17
N GLU A 289 18.03 15.50 5.16
CA GLU A 289 17.39 15.61 6.48
C GLU A 289 17.23 17.09 6.89
N ASN A 290 16.24 17.40 7.70
CA ASN A 290 16.05 18.72 8.25
C ASN A 290 17.04 18.97 9.39
N LEU A 291 18.06 19.81 9.13
CA LEU A 291 19.12 20.12 10.09
C LEU A 291 18.62 20.96 11.28
N GLU A 292 17.52 21.71 11.13
CA GLU A 292 16.94 22.49 12.23
C GLU A 292 16.20 21.60 13.22
N ALA A 293 15.44 20.61 12.75
CA ALA A 293 14.83 19.62 13.63
C ALA A 293 15.88 18.86 14.45
N LYS A 294 17.07 18.65 13.88
CA LYS A 294 18.22 18.10 14.57
C LYS A 294 18.76 19.05 15.64
N ARG A 295 18.90 20.34 15.33
CA ARG A 295 19.38 21.38 16.27
C ARG A 295 18.41 21.62 17.42
N MET A 296 17.10 21.57 17.22
CA MET A 296 16.11 21.64 18.29
C MET A 296 16.30 20.52 19.33
N ALA A 297 16.76 19.37 18.88
CA ALA A 297 17.17 18.28 19.76
C ALA A 297 18.49 18.53 20.48
N GLU A 298 19.42 19.28 19.85
CA GLU A 298 20.75 19.61 20.38
C GLU A 298 20.74 20.74 21.43
N GLY A 299 19.70 21.57 21.48
CA GLY A 299 19.61 22.76 22.34
C GLY A 299 19.53 22.50 23.84
N LYS A 300 19.37 21.25 24.27
CA LYS A 300 19.58 20.82 25.66
C LYS A 300 20.88 20.02 25.70
N LYS A 301 21.95 20.62 26.25
CA LYS A 301 23.14 19.88 26.70
C LYS A 301 22.65 18.79 27.65
N SER A 302 22.34 17.59 27.11
CA SER A 302 22.09 16.42 27.95
C SER A 302 23.43 16.01 28.54
N ALA A 303 23.41 15.58 29.80
CA ALA A 303 24.57 15.02 30.49
C ALA A 303 24.97 13.61 29.95
N TRP A 304 24.50 13.26 28.76
CA TRP A 304 24.84 12.04 28.04
C TRP A 304 26.20 12.25 27.38
N ASN A 305 27.10 11.34 27.60
CA ASN A 305 28.43 11.34 26.98
C ASN A 305 28.27 11.41 25.45
N ASP A 306 29.10 12.19 24.81
CA ASP A 306 29.12 12.47 23.36
C ASP A 306 29.04 11.21 22.47
N PHE A 307 29.36 10.04 22.99
CA PHE A 307 29.35 8.77 22.26
C PHE A 307 27.94 8.28 21.91
N ASP A 308 27.01 8.23 22.86
CA ASP A 308 25.62 7.80 22.61
C ASP A 308 24.90 8.80 21.70
N TYR A 309 25.24 10.07 21.84
CA TYR A 309 24.75 11.14 21.02
C TYR A 309 25.26 11.05 19.57
N GLN A 310 26.53 10.77 19.36
CA GLN A 310 27.10 10.61 18.02
C GLN A 310 26.55 9.38 17.29
N TYR A 311 26.25 8.29 18.01
CA TYR A 311 25.65 7.08 17.42
C TYR A 311 24.16 7.27 17.05
N ILE A 312 23.45 8.08 17.81
CA ILE A 312 22.02 8.39 17.62
C ILE A 312 21.82 9.66 16.77
N ALA A 313 22.87 10.43 16.54
CA ALA A 313 22.83 11.80 15.99
C ALA A 313 22.23 11.95 14.58
N LYS A 314 22.02 10.87 13.85
CA LYS A 314 21.33 10.85 12.55
C LYS A 314 19.83 10.57 12.64
N LYS A 315 19.27 10.49 13.85
CA LYS A 315 17.86 10.21 14.10
C LYS A 315 17.23 11.38 14.84
N VAL A 316 15.94 11.59 14.64
CA VAL A 316 15.17 12.49 15.51
C VAL A 316 15.42 12.05 16.95
N ALA A 317 15.69 13.01 17.82
CA ALA A 317 16.01 12.70 19.21
C ALA A 317 14.93 11.81 19.82
N PRO A 318 15.30 10.80 20.62
CA PRO A 318 14.32 9.99 21.35
C PRO A 318 13.45 10.84 22.28
N THR A 319 13.83 12.10 22.51
CA THR A 319 13.13 13.11 23.30
C THR A 319 12.20 14.01 22.49
N PHE A 320 11.97 13.71 21.19
CA PHE A 320 10.99 14.44 20.39
C PHE A 320 9.60 14.31 20.99
N LYS A 321 9.03 15.45 21.41
CA LYS A 321 7.68 15.54 21.93
C LYS A 321 6.70 15.83 20.80
N ILE A 322 5.61 15.10 20.79
CA ILE A 322 4.52 15.33 19.85
C ILE A 322 3.72 16.53 20.37
N PRO A 323 3.65 17.65 19.63
CA PRO A 323 2.95 18.84 20.08
C PRO A 323 1.48 18.55 20.40
N LYS A 324 0.92 19.37 21.30
CA LYS A 324 -0.51 19.31 21.62
C LYS A 324 -1.34 19.72 20.40
N GLY A 325 -2.24 18.83 20.01
CA GLY A 325 -3.14 19.04 18.88
C GLY A 325 -3.60 17.71 18.29
N GLU A 326 -4.44 17.82 17.30
CA GLU A 326 -4.92 16.66 16.53
C GLU A 326 -4.79 16.93 15.03
N HIS A 327 -4.45 15.90 14.29
CA HIS A 327 -4.32 16.01 12.85
C HIS A 327 -4.64 14.68 12.16
N TYR A 328 -5.29 14.76 11.00
CA TYR A 328 -5.49 13.62 10.10
C TYR A 328 -4.64 13.79 8.87
N VAL A 329 -3.75 12.85 8.63
CA VAL A 329 -2.88 12.81 7.45
C VAL A 329 -3.23 11.58 6.63
N ARG A 330 -3.21 11.71 5.33
CA ARG A 330 -3.48 10.62 4.39
C ARG A 330 -2.54 10.68 3.18
N LEU A 331 -2.37 9.52 2.55
CA LEU A 331 -1.62 9.38 1.30
C LEU A 331 -2.22 8.26 0.44
N GLU A 332 -1.84 8.25 -0.84
CA GLU A 332 -2.27 7.22 -1.81
C GLU A 332 -1.27 6.07 -1.80
N SER A 333 -1.60 4.97 -1.14
CA SER A 333 -0.84 3.72 -1.24
C SER A 333 -1.20 2.95 -2.52
N GLY A 334 -0.52 1.85 -2.81
CA GLY A 334 -0.87 0.97 -3.93
C GLY A 334 -2.29 0.38 -3.85
N LYS A 335 -2.86 0.29 -2.65
CA LYS A 335 -4.21 -0.22 -2.39
C LYS A 335 -5.28 0.86 -2.26
N GLY A 336 -4.86 2.13 -2.10
CA GLY A 336 -5.73 3.29 -1.96
C GLY A 336 -5.35 4.18 -0.78
N GLU A 337 -6.33 4.88 -0.23
CA GLU A 337 -6.11 5.83 0.86
C GLU A 337 -5.64 5.14 2.13
N LEU A 338 -4.42 5.44 2.55
CA LEU A 338 -3.85 5.12 3.85
C LEU A 338 -3.81 6.39 4.69
N GLY A 339 -4.39 6.36 5.88
CA GLY A 339 -4.50 7.53 6.74
C GLY A 339 -4.14 7.26 8.19
N ILE A 340 -3.64 8.29 8.87
CA ILE A 340 -3.39 8.29 10.30
C ILE A 340 -4.04 9.51 10.92
N PHE A 341 -4.85 9.27 11.96
CA PHE A 341 -5.30 10.30 12.89
C PHE A 341 -4.43 10.24 14.14
N ILE A 342 -3.73 11.34 14.43
CA ILE A 342 -2.84 11.49 15.57
C ILE A 342 -3.36 12.57 16.51
N VAL A 343 -3.29 12.31 17.82
CA VAL A 343 -3.52 13.28 18.88
C VAL A 343 -2.25 13.37 19.73
N GLY A 344 -1.65 14.55 19.81
CA GLY A 344 -0.52 14.86 20.67
C GLY A 344 -0.93 15.64 21.92
N ASN A 345 -0.14 15.56 22.98
CA ASN A 345 -0.37 16.26 24.27
C ASN A 345 0.93 16.80 24.88
N ASP A 346 1.92 17.16 24.06
CA ASP A 346 3.27 17.61 24.48
C ASP A 346 4.10 16.51 25.19
N GLU A 347 3.77 15.23 24.91
CA GLU A 347 4.50 14.09 25.45
C GLU A 347 5.27 13.34 24.35
N LEU A 348 6.08 12.34 24.78
CA LEU A 348 6.89 11.52 23.87
C LEU A 348 6.05 10.51 23.09
N PHE A 349 4.88 10.15 23.62
CA PHE A 349 3.96 9.19 23.04
C PHE A 349 2.71 9.91 22.54
N PRO A 350 2.11 9.48 21.41
CA PRO A 350 0.83 10.03 21.01
C PRO A 350 -0.26 9.63 22.02
N TRP A 351 -1.14 10.58 22.34
CA TRP A 351 -2.31 10.30 23.17
C TRP A 351 -3.29 9.35 22.48
N ARG A 352 -3.48 9.55 21.15
CA ARG A 352 -4.28 8.67 20.32
C ARG A 352 -3.61 8.48 18.96
N TRP A 353 -3.64 7.23 18.49
CA TRP A 353 -3.19 6.86 17.17
C TRP A 353 -4.24 5.98 16.53
N LYS A 354 -4.81 6.41 15.40
CA LYS A 354 -5.81 5.66 14.66
C LYS A 354 -5.36 5.47 13.22
N ILE A 355 -5.44 4.24 12.73
CA ILE A 355 -5.03 3.86 11.38
C ILE A 355 -6.28 3.66 10.52
N ARG A 356 -6.36 4.35 9.39
CA ARG A 356 -7.28 4.05 8.31
C ARG A 356 -6.54 3.25 7.24
N ALA A 357 -6.84 1.97 7.14
CA ALA A 357 -6.26 1.08 6.15
C ALA A 357 -7.17 1.02 4.91
N ALA A 358 -6.59 1.13 3.71
CA ALA A 358 -7.33 1.07 2.46
C ALA A 358 -8.04 -0.27 2.26
N ASP A 359 -7.32 -1.36 2.49
CA ASP A 359 -7.79 -2.73 2.33
C ASP A 359 -8.90 -3.10 3.33
N PHE A 360 -8.87 -2.61 4.57
CA PHE A 360 -9.99 -2.78 5.51
C PHE A 360 -11.29 -2.18 4.97
N ASN A 361 -11.22 -0.95 4.46
CA ASN A 361 -12.38 -0.27 3.90
C ASN A 361 -12.86 -0.94 2.61
N ASN A 362 -11.93 -1.33 1.74
CA ASN A 362 -12.27 -1.98 0.47
C ASN A 362 -12.86 -3.39 0.67
N LEU A 363 -12.45 -4.11 1.72
CA LEU A 363 -12.98 -5.44 2.04
C LEU A 363 -14.46 -5.42 2.44
N GLN A 364 -14.95 -4.31 3.00
CA GLN A 364 -16.33 -4.21 3.48
C GLN A 364 -17.40 -4.43 2.41
N ILE A 365 -17.08 -4.18 1.14
CA ILE A 365 -18.03 -4.37 0.02
C ILE A 365 -18.18 -5.87 -0.34
N LEU A 366 -17.27 -6.73 0.11
CA LEU A 366 -17.21 -8.13 -0.32
C LEU A 366 -18.55 -8.88 -0.17
N PRO A 367 -19.30 -8.80 0.96
CA PRO A 367 -20.61 -9.44 1.09
C PRO A 367 -21.61 -8.99 0.03
N HIS A 368 -21.51 -7.75 -0.43
CA HIS A 368 -22.40 -7.20 -1.44
C HIS A 368 -22.11 -7.75 -2.84
N ILE A 369 -20.83 -7.74 -3.24
CA ILE A 369 -20.43 -8.13 -4.60
C ILE A 369 -20.32 -9.64 -4.81
N LEU A 370 -20.39 -10.45 -3.75
CA LEU A 370 -20.40 -11.92 -3.83
C LEU A 370 -21.81 -12.50 -3.97
N LYS A 371 -22.89 -11.74 -3.76
CA LYS A 371 -24.25 -12.27 -3.90
C LYS A 371 -24.58 -12.58 -5.34
N GLY A 372 -25.02 -13.83 -5.60
CA GLY A 372 -25.42 -14.30 -6.92
C GLY A 372 -24.28 -14.66 -7.87
N VAL A 373 -23.01 -14.67 -7.40
CA VAL A 373 -21.89 -15.16 -8.20
C VAL A 373 -21.63 -16.63 -7.95
N LYS A 374 -20.82 -17.28 -8.80
CA LYS A 374 -20.41 -18.66 -8.59
C LYS A 374 -19.28 -18.77 -7.56
N VAL A 375 -19.22 -19.90 -6.85
CA VAL A 375 -18.14 -20.20 -5.89
C VAL A 375 -16.75 -19.99 -6.53
N ALA A 376 -16.58 -20.35 -7.80
CA ALA A 376 -15.33 -20.18 -8.54
C ALA A 376 -14.92 -18.70 -8.71
N ASP A 377 -15.87 -17.75 -8.66
CA ASP A 377 -15.60 -16.33 -8.85
C ASP A 377 -15.20 -15.62 -7.54
N ILE A 378 -15.44 -16.25 -6.39
CA ILE A 378 -15.09 -15.69 -5.07
C ILE A 378 -13.61 -15.30 -5.03
N MET A 379 -12.72 -16.22 -5.46
CA MET A 379 -11.27 -15.97 -5.43
C MET A 379 -10.85 -14.86 -6.41
N ALA A 380 -11.46 -14.81 -7.59
CA ALA A 380 -11.19 -13.76 -8.57
C ALA A 380 -11.62 -12.38 -8.04
N ILE A 381 -12.79 -12.30 -7.43
CA ILE A 381 -13.31 -11.06 -6.83
C ILE A 381 -12.44 -10.64 -5.65
N LEU A 382 -12.16 -11.55 -4.71
CA LEU A 382 -11.33 -11.28 -3.53
C LEU A 382 -9.92 -10.84 -3.94
N GLY A 383 -9.29 -11.58 -4.87
CA GLY A 383 -7.97 -11.25 -5.40
C GLY A 383 -7.92 -9.88 -6.08
N SER A 384 -9.02 -9.45 -6.74
CA SER A 384 -9.10 -8.14 -7.38
C SER A 384 -9.09 -6.97 -6.40
N ILE A 385 -9.47 -7.18 -5.13
CA ILE A 385 -9.47 -6.14 -4.08
C ILE A 385 -8.04 -5.79 -3.63
N ASP A 386 -7.11 -6.76 -3.65
CA ASP A 386 -5.72 -6.61 -3.18
C ASP A 386 -5.65 -6.34 -1.68
N ILE A 387 -6.03 -7.31 -0.87
CA ILE A 387 -6.01 -7.20 0.61
C ILE A 387 -4.74 -7.79 1.23
N ILE A 388 -4.28 -7.18 2.30
CA ILE A 388 -3.28 -7.74 3.22
C ILE A 388 -3.88 -7.78 4.62
N MET A 389 -4.03 -8.98 5.19
CA MET A 389 -4.70 -9.15 6.48
C MET A 389 -3.99 -8.44 7.63
N GLY A 390 -2.68 -8.22 7.53
CA GLY A 390 -1.94 -7.44 8.52
C GLY A 390 -2.38 -5.98 8.61
N SER A 391 -2.82 -5.39 7.51
CA SER A 391 -3.39 -4.04 7.44
C SER A 391 -4.88 -4.04 7.77
N VAL A 392 -5.62 -5.06 7.38
CA VAL A 392 -7.05 -5.21 7.73
C VAL A 392 -7.23 -5.29 9.25
N ASP A 393 -6.46 -6.15 9.91
CA ASP A 393 -6.63 -6.45 11.35
C ASP A 393 -5.83 -5.51 12.28
N ARG A 394 -4.68 -4.95 11.86
CA ARG A 394 -3.77 -4.00 12.57
C ARG A 394 -3.21 -4.46 13.91
#